data_fa6216d55d0d7c6e3baf872e7c82b36e
#
_entry.id   fa6216d55d0d7c6e3baf872e7c82b36e
#
_cell.length_a   1.000
_cell.length_b   1.000
_cell.length_c   1.000
_cell.angle_alpha   90.00
_cell.angle_beta   90.00
_cell.angle_gamma   90.00
#
_symmetry.space_group_name_H-M   'P 1'
#
loop_
_entity.id
_entity.type
_entity.pdbx_description
1 polymer ?
#
loop_
_entity_poly.entity_id
_entity_poly.type
_entity_poly.pdbx_seq_one_letter_code
_entity_poly.pdbx_strand_id
1 'polypeptide(L)'
;MLQGKVGAGKSLIAQRLIHGMVDNGVKVLVITTELTTRGWIEQMESIGYGMTNAISEGRVMVLSRYGTVADARQDVTLQEVLSSPAIPAADVIVLDSASSLMPEGGTKADHHTLIQQLRKIASDGRSFMLCADPEEMDHTLLHTLRASAEVVLDLDNAMIGGEIKRNIIITRFLRAAGPIQTSIGWRVEPGMGFIVDITAVS
;
A
#
# COMPACT_ATOMS: atom_id res chain seq x y z
N MET A 1 -2.01 5.97 4.01
CA MET A 1 -3.06 5.00 3.65
C MET A 1 -3.49 5.26 2.22
N LEU A 2 -3.52 4.24 1.38
CA LEU A 2 -4.06 4.26 0.02
C LEU A 2 -5.38 3.49 0.05
N GLN A 3 -6.46 4.09 -0.39
CA GLN A 3 -7.74 3.41 -0.40
C GLN A 3 -8.48 3.62 -1.73
N GLY A 4 -9.30 2.65 -2.10
CA GLY A 4 -10.08 2.64 -3.32
C GLY A 4 -10.61 1.24 -3.62
N LYS A 5 -11.60 1.16 -4.49
CA LYS A 5 -12.20 -0.11 -4.92
C LYS A 5 -11.20 -0.99 -5.68
N VAL A 6 -11.57 -2.24 -5.89
CA VAL A 6 -10.83 -3.13 -6.79
C VAL A 6 -10.63 -2.45 -8.15
N GLY A 7 -9.41 -2.52 -8.68
CA GLY A 7 -9.06 -1.89 -9.96
C GLY A 7 -8.76 -0.39 -9.92
N ALA A 8 -8.90 0.30 -8.78
CA ALA A 8 -8.57 1.72 -8.65
C ALA A 8 -7.05 2.01 -8.75
N GLY A 9 -6.21 0.98 -8.67
CA GLY A 9 -4.76 1.10 -8.86
C GLY A 9 -3.96 1.27 -7.57
N LYS A 10 -4.49 0.84 -6.42
CA LYS A 10 -3.80 0.89 -5.12
C LYS A 10 -2.38 0.34 -5.18
N SER A 11 -2.23 -0.90 -5.68
CA SER A 11 -0.93 -1.57 -5.80
C SER A 11 0.03 -0.84 -6.72
N LEU A 12 -0.44 -0.27 -7.83
CA LEU A 12 0.40 0.50 -8.75
C LEU A 12 0.95 1.78 -8.12
N ILE A 13 0.13 2.49 -7.35
CA ILE A 13 0.59 3.68 -6.59
C ILE A 13 1.54 3.26 -5.48
N ALA A 14 1.23 2.18 -4.73
CA ALA A 14 2.13 1.65 -3.72
C ALA A 14 3.50 1.29 -4.33
N GLN A 15 3.52 0.60 -5.47
CA GLN A 15 4.72 0.23 -6.20
C GLN A 15 5.55 1.44 -6.64
N ARG A 16 4.89 2.51 -7.14
CA ARG A 16 5.56 3.78 -7.46
C ARG A 16 6.22 4.42 -6.24
N LEU A 17 5.52 4.42 -5.11
CA LEU A 17 6.04 4.97 -3.85
C LEU A 17 7.18 4.12 -3.31
N ILE A 18 7.06 2.77 -3.35
CA ILE A 18 8.12 1.84 -2.96
C ILE A 18 9.39 2.11 -3.78
N HIS A 19 9.27 2.21 -5.11
CA HIS A 19 10.40 2.52 -5.97
C HIS A 19 11.10 3.81 -5.54
N GLY A 20 10.36 4.90 -5.38
CA GLY A 20 10.94 6.17 -4.95
C GLY A 20 11.58 6.13 -3.55
N MET A 21 11.01 5.38 -2.60
CA MET A 21 11.58 5.19 -1.27
C MET A 21 12.89 4.41 -1.33
N VAL A 22 12.93 3.32 -2.08
CA VAL A 22 14.10 2.45 -2.25
C VAL A 22 15.25 3.18 -2.95
N ASP A 23 14.95 4.02 -3.95
CA ASP A 23 15.95 4.87 -4.61
C ASP A 23 16.57 5.89 -3.65
N ASN A 24 15.84 6.27 -2.61
CA ASN A 24 16.33 7.15 -1.55
C ASN A 24 16.92 6.38 -0.33
N GLY A 25 17.21 5.09 -0.49
CA GLY A 25 17.90 4.27 0.51
C GLY A 25 17.01 3.74 1.64
N VAL A 26 15.68 3.89 1.53
CA VAL A 26 14.72 3.39 2.53
C VAL A 26 14.60 1.87 2.41
N LYS A 27 14.61 1.17 3.54
CA LYS A 27 14.37 -0.28 3.60
C LYS A 27 12.88 -0.55 3.68
N VAL A 28 12.37 -1.33 2.73
CA VAL A 28 10.95 -1.61 2.61
C VAL A 28 10.64 -3.09 2.79
N LEU A 29 9.71 -3.39 3.68
CA LEU A 29 9.07 -4.70 3.79
C LEU A 29 7.70 -4.64 3.11
N VAL A 30 7.53 -5.42 2.06
CA VAL A 30 6.24 -5.58 1.36
C VAL A 30 5.59 -6.88 1.80
N ILE A 31 4.34 -6.79 2.22
CA ILE A 31 3.49 -7.94 2.52
C ILE A 31 2.35 -7.91 1.51
N THR A 32 2.40 -8.83 0.56
CA THR A 32 1.36 -8.95 -0.47
C THR A 32 0.42 -10.10 -0.19
N THR A 33 -0.87 -9.83 -0.32
CA THR A 33 -1.94 -10.84 -0.16
C THR A 33 -2.57 -11.24 -1.50
N GLU A 34 -2.16 -10.60 -2.59
CA GLU A 34 -2.75 -10.83 -3.92
C GLU A 34 -1.79 -11.54 -4.87
N LEU A 35 -0.49 -11.36 -4.69
CA LEU A 35 0.54 -11.89 -5.58
C LEU A 35 1.49 -12.85 -4.84
N THR A 36 2.06 -13.80 -5.59
CA THR A 36 3.25 -14.51 -5.12
C THR A 36 4.44 -13.54 -5.07
N THR A 37 5.48 -13.87 -4.32
CA THR A 37 6.71 -13.06 -4.30
C THR A 37 7.27 -12.85 -5.72
N ARG A 38 7.29 -13.92 -6.52
CA ARG A 38 7.73 -13.86 -7.91
C ARG A 38 6.82 -12.96 -8.76
N GLY A 39 5.50 -13.12 -8.64
CA GLY A 39 4.53 -12.31 -9.39
C GLY A 39 4.64 -10.83 -9.06
N TRP A 40 4.93 -10.48 -7.79
CA TRP A 40 5.15 -9.11 -7.40
C TRP A 40 6.41 -8.51 -8.06
N ILE A 41 7.51 -9.27 -8.11
CA ILE A 41 8.77 -8.84 -8.76
C ILE A 41 8.53 -8.64 -10.26
N GLU A 42 7.91 -9.61 -10.94
CA GLU A 42 7.60 -9.54 -12.37
C GLU A 42 6.70 -8.34 -12.70
N GLN A 43 5.73 -8.03 -11.84
CA GLN A 43 4.88 -6.84 -12.00
C GLN A 43 5.68 -5.55 -11.88
N MET A 44 6.56 -5.41 -10.88
CA MET A 44 7.44 -4.25 -10.73
C MET A 44 8.33 -4.05 -11.96
N GLU A 45 8.91 -5.12 -12.48
CA GLU A 45 9.74 -5.07 -13.69
C GLU A 45 8.94 -4.65 -14.94
N SER A 46 7.71 -5.14 -15.08
CA SER A 46 6.84 -4.84 -16.23
C SER A 46 6.50 -3.37 -16.38
N ILE A 47 6.46 -2.64 -15.26
CA ILE A 47 6.18 -1.21 -15.23
C ILE A 47 7.45 -0.34 -15.11
N GLY A 48 8.64 -0.96 -15.27
CA GLY A 48 9.92 -0.25 -15.28
C GLY A 48 10.50 0.06 -13.89
N TYR A 49 9.99 -0.59 -12.83
CA TYR A 49 10.47 -0.42 -11.44
C TYR A 49 11.26 -1.66 -10.98
N GLY A 50 12.35 -1.99 -11.67
CA GLY A 50 13.16 -3.16 -11.34
C GLY A 50 13.67 -3.16 -9.90
N MET A 51 13.33 -4.22 -9.13
CA MET A 51 13.67 -4.35 -7.71
C MET A 51 14.70 -5.43 -7.41
N THR A 52 15.15 -6.18 -8.40
CA THR A 52 16.04 -7.32 -8.22
C THR A 52 17.32 -6.97 -7.45
N ASN A 53 17.98 -5.85 -7.77
CA ASN A 53 19.17 -5.39 -7.05
C ASN A 53 18.85 -5.00 -5.60
N ALA A 54 17.76 -4.26 -5.39
CA ALA A 54 17.35 -3.84 -4.05
C ALA A 54 16.98 -5.03 -3.14
N ILE A 55 16.40 -6.09 -3.72
CA ILE A 55 16.11 -7.34 -3.00
C ILE A 55 17.41 -8.06 -2.65
N SER A 56 18.35 -8.20 -3.60
CA SER A 56 19.64 -8.87 -3.37
C SER A 56 20.50 -8.16 -2.31
N GLU A 57 20.37 -6.84 -2.21
CA GLU A 57 21.04 -6.00 -1.21
C GLU A 57 20.30 -5.96 0.14
N GLY A 58 19.15 -6.59 0.26
CA GLY A 58 18.33 -6.58 1.48
C GLY A 58 17.64 -5.25 1.77
N ARG A 59 17.53 -4.35 0.79
CA ARG A 59 16.77 -3.09 0.91
C ARG A 59 15.27 -3.28 0.70
N VAL A 60 14.90 -4.33 -0.02
CA VAL A 60 13.50 -4.74 -0.19
C VAL A 60 13.35 -6.19 0.23
N MET A 61 12.36 -6.46 1.06
CA MET A 61 11.91 -7.81 1.38
C MET A 61 10.44 -7.95 0.99
N VAL A 62 10.11 -9.03 0.29
CA VAL A 62 8.74 -9.32 -0.13
C VAL A 62 8.28 -10.62 0.51
N LEU A 63 7.26 -10.52 1.34
CA LEU A 63 6.56 -11.66 1.94
C LEU A 63 5.19 -11.78 1.27
N SER A 64 4.91 -12.96 0.74
CA SER A 64 3.62 -13.24 0.11
C SER A 64 2.81 -14.20 0.94
N ARG A 65 1.50 -13.97 1.02
CA ARG A 65 0.54 -14.93 1.57
C ARG A 65 0.56 -16.26 0.82
N TYR A 66 0.89 -16.24 -0.47
CA TYR A 66 0.95 -17.43 -1.34
C TYR A 66 2.35 -18.06 -1.44
N GLY A 67 3.32 -17.59 -0.65
CA GLY A 67 4.71 -18.05 -0.76
C GLY A 67 5.41 -17.60 -2.03
N THR A 68 6.48 -18.30 -2.41
CA THR A 68 7.29 -17.93 -3.58
C THR A 68 6.64 -18.35 -4.89
N VAL A 69 5.95 -19.51 -4.93
CA VAL A 69 5.41 -20.16 -6.14
C VAL A 69 4.04 -20.79 -5.93
N ALA A 70 3.22 -20.35 -5.01
CA ALA A 70 1.88 -20.88 -4.79
C ALA A 70 1.72 -22.05 -3.78
N ASP A 71 2.13 -21.80 -2.54
CA ASP A 71 1.60 -22.57 -1.41
C ASP A 71 0.69 -21.64 -0.60
N ALA A 72 -0.62 -21.80 -0.75
CA ALA A 72 -1.59 -20.98 -0.06
C ALA A 72 -1.55 -21.22 1.44
N ARG A 73 -0.92 -20.33 2.22
CA ARG A 73 -1.22 -20.15 3.63
C ARG A 73 -2.46 -19.26 3.72
N GLN A 74 -3.62 -19.87 3.85
CA GLN A 74 -4.90 -19.14 3.89
C GLN A 74 -5.13 -18.34 5.19
N ASP A 75 -4.34 -18.58 6.24
CA ASP A 75 -4.64 -18.16 7.61
C ASP A 75 -3.69 -17.08 8.18
N VAL A 76 -2.92 -16.37 7.34
CA VAL A 76 -2.03 -15.31 7.82
C VAL A 76 -2.86 -14.11 8.28
N THR A 77 -2.83 -13.84 9.57
CA THR A 77 -3.50 -12.69 10.19
C THR A 77 -2.57 -11.49 10.29
N LEU A 78 -3.15 -10.30 10.37
CA LEU A 78 -2.35 -9.08 10.61
C LEU A 78 -1.54 -9.16 11.91
N GLN A 79 -2.06 -9.82 12.95
CA GLN A 79 -1.36 -10.03 14.21
C GLN A 79 -0.03 -10.80 14.01
N GLU A 80 -0.05 -11.87 13.22
CA GLU A 80 1.15 -12.64 12.89
C GLU A 80 2.14 -11.81 12.07
N VAL A 81 1.63 -11.04 11.11
CA VAL A 81 2.44 -10.10 10.32
C VAL A 81 3.16 -9.10 11.22
N LEU A 82 2.43 -8.45 12.14
CA LEU A 82 3.00 -7.46 13.05
C LEU A 82 3.98 -8.04 14.07
N SER A 83 3.90 -9.35 14.33
CA SER A 83 4.83 -10.10 15.19
C SER A 83 6.05 -10.65 14.44
N SER A 84 6.12 -10.46 13.13
CA SER A 84 7.21 -10.97 12.30
C SER A 84 8.56 -10.32 12.67
N PRO A 85 9.65 -11.11 12.75
CA PRO A 85 10.99 -10.58 12.97
C PRO A 85 11.50 -9.70 11.81
N ALA A 86 10.80 -9.68 10.67
CA ALA A 86 11.12 -8.80 9.55
C ALA A 86 10.70 -7.34 9.81
N ILE A 87 9.71 -7.10 10.67
CA ILE A 87 9.22 -5.74 10.98
C ILE A 87 10.33 -4.82 11.52
N PRO A 88 11.16 -5.23 12.51
CA PRO A 88 12.24 -4.38 13.01
C PRO A 88 13.34 -4.05 11.98
N ALA A 89 13.46 -4.83 10.93
CA ALA A 89 14.50 -4.64 9.91
C ALA A 89 14.13 -3.63 8.82
N ALA A 90 12.86 -3.22 8.74
CA ALA A 90 12.35 -2.30 7.74
C ALA A 90 12.09 -0.89 8.31
N ASP A 91 12.26 0.14 7.48
CA ASP A 91 11.85 1.52 7.78
C ASP A 91 10.37 1.73 7.43
N VAL A 92 9.92 1.10 6.34
CA VAL A 92 8.53 1.17 5.87
C VAL A 92 7.97 -0.23 5.66
N ILE A 93 6.78 -0.48 6.21
CA ILE A 93 6.02 -1.71 6.04
C ILE A 93 4.82 -1.41 5.14
N VAL A 94 4.72 -2.14 4.04
CA VAL A 94 3.63 -2.02 3.06
C VAL A 94 2.73 -3.23 3.17
N LEU A 95 1.44 -3.03 3.41
CA LEU A 95 0.41 -4.07 3.39
C LEU A 95 -0.45 -3.91 2.15
N ASP A 96 -0.31 -4.81 1.18
CA ASP A 96 -1.00 -4.79 -0.11
C ASP A 96 -1.60 -6.18 -0.44
N SER A 97 -2.89 -6.42 -0.15
CA SER A 97 -3.91 -5.56 0.42
C SER A 97 -3.99 -5.71 1.96
N ALA A 98 -4.17 -4.59 2.66
CA ALA A 98 -4.40 -4.61 4.10
C ALA A 98 -5.78 -5.18 4.45
N SER A 99 -6.80 -4.97 3.61
CA SER A 99 -8.18 -5.44 3.83
C SER A 99 -8.25 -6.93 4.11
N SER A 100 -7.51 -7.74 3.34
CA SER A 100 -7.49 -9.21 3.47
C SER A 100 -6.79 -9.73 4.73
N LEU A 101 -6.07 -8.87 5.46
CA LEU A 101 -5.37 -9.20 6.70
C LEU A 101 -6.14 -8.73 7.94
N MET A 102 -7.15 -7.89 7.74
CA MET A 102 -7.95 -7.35 8.85
C MET A 102 -8.94 -8.40 9.35
N PRO A 103 -9.22 -8.41 10.66
CA PRO A 103 -10.19 -9.34 11.22
C PRO A 103 -11.60 -9.04 10.70
N GLU A 104 -12.30 -10.05 10.23
CA GLU A 104 -13.72 -9.95 9.94
C GLU A 104 -14.51 -9.89 11.26
N GLY A 105 -15.42 -8.93 11.40
CA GLY A 105 -16.34 -8.85 12.53
C GLY A 105 -15.70 -8.59 13.88
N GLY A 106 -14.53 -7.97 13.94
CA GLY A 106 -13.83 -7.62 15.18
C GLY A 106 -14.63 -6.65 16.06
N THR A 107 -14.47 -6.77 17.39
CA THR A 107 -15.04 -5.84 18.35
C THR A 107 -14.30 -4.49 18.31
N LYS A 108 -14.91 -3.44 18.89
CA LYS A 108 -14.22 -2.14 19.08
C LYS A 108 -12.92 -2.28 19.89
N ALA A 109 -12.86 -3.25 20.82
CA ALA A 109 -11.67 -3.53 21.60
C ALA A 109 -10.55 -4.12 20.75
N ASP A 110 -10.89 -5.02 19.80
CA ASP A 110 -9.93 -5.60 18.87
C ASP A 110 -9.37 -4.53 17.93
N HIS A 111 -10.23 -3.67 17.40
CA HIS A 111 -9.82 -2.54 16.56
C HIS A 111 -8.89 -1.58 17.31
N HIS A 112 -9.21 -1.27 18.57
CA HIS A 112 -8.37 -0.42 19.40
C HIS A 112 -6.99 -1.05 19.67
N THR A 113 -6.95 -2.33 19.98
CA THR A 113 -5.71 -3.08 20.19
C THR A 113 -4.83 -3.06 18.95
N LEU A 114 -5.42 -3.30 17.77
CA LEU A 114 -4.71 -3.22 16.50
C LEU A 114 -4.10 -1.84 16.27
N ILE A 115 -4.89 -0.78 16.44
CA ILE A 115 -4.39 0.60 16.26
C ILE A 115 -3.25 0.91 17.24
N GLN A 116 -3.34 0.44 18.48
CA GLN A 116 -2.26 0.62 19.46
C GLN A 116 -0.98 -0.10 19.05
N GLN A 117 -1.07 -1.32 18.49
CA GLN A 117 0.09 -2.04 17.98
C GLN A 117 0.74 -1.31 16.81
N LEU A 118 -0.05 -0.85 15.83
CA LEU A 118 0.48 -0.04 14.72
C LEU A 118 1.18 1.23 15.22
N ARG A 119 0.57 1.93 16.18
CA ARG A 119 1.15 3.14 16.79
C ARG A 119 2.44 2.83 17.54
N LYS A 120 2.50 1.72 18.27
CA LYS A 120 3.71 1.29 18.97
C LYS A 120 4.88 1.08 17.99
N ILE A 121 4.64 0.34 16.93
CA ILE A 121 5.65 0.09 15.89
C ILE A 121 6.06 1.41 15.21
N ALA A 122 5.09 2.31 14.96
CA ALA A 122 5.38 3.63 14.41
C ALA A 122 6.20 4.51 15.37
N SER A 123 5.97 4.42 16.68
CA SER A 123 6.75 5.15 17.68
C SER A 123 8.21 4.71 17.75
N ASP A 124 8.51 3.49 17.29
CA ASP A 124 9.87 2.95 17.14
C ASP A 124 10.56 3.43 15.83
N GLY A 125 9.99 4.45 15.18
CA GLY A 125 10.57 5.10 13.99
C GLY A 125 10.20 4.44 12.66
N ARG A 126 9.21 3.54 12.63
CA ARG A 126 8.76 2.85 11.42
C ARG A 126 7.49 3.47 10.86
N SER A 127 7.29 3.30 9.57
CA SER A 127 6.09 3.80 8.88
C SER A 127 5.29 2.64 8.28
N PHE A 128 3.97 2.82 8.19
CA PHE A 128 3.07 1.88 7.51
C PHE A 128 2.45 2.52 6.28
N MET A 129 2.42 1.76 5.19
CA MET A 129 1.60 2.03 4.02
C MET A 129 0.54 0.93 3.92
N LEU A 130 -0.73 1.31 4.05
CA LEU A 130 -1.86 0.39 3.98
C LEU A 130 -2.61 0.62 2.68
N CYS A 131 -2.69 -0.41 1.84
CA CYS A 131 -3.59 -0.45 0.68
C CYS A 131 -4.89 -1.10 1.12
N ALA A 132 -6.00 -0.39 1.09
CA ALA A 132 -7.27 -0.84 1.62
C ALA A 132 -8.41 -0.69 0.62
N ASP A 133 -9.30 -1.67 0.57
CA ASP A 133 -10.58 -1.56 -0.09
C ASP A 133 -11.65 -1.19 0.94
N PRO A 134 -12.30 -0.02 0.80
CA PRO A 134 -13.33 0.40 1.75
C PRO A 134 -14.54 -0.52 1.81
N GLU A 135 -14.82 -1.29 0.74
CA GLU A 135 -15.96 -2.20 0.67
C GLU A 135 -15.68 -3.54 1.36
N GLU A 136 -14.39 -3.89 1.55
CA GLU A 136 -13.95 -5.13 2.20
C GLU A 136 -13.65 -4.97 3.70
N MET A 137 -13.78 -3.77 4.24
CA MET A 137 -13.40 -3.48 5.63
C MET A 137 -14.60 -3.10 6.50
N ASP A 138 -14.53 -3.46 7.77
CA ASP A 138 -15.46 -2.91 8.77
C ASP A 138 -15.39 -1.38 8.80
N HIS A 139 -16.54 -0.71 8.71
CA HIS A 139 -16.62 0.76 8.65
C HIS A 139 -16.00 1.46 9.86
N THR A 140 -16.13 0.88 11.06
CA THR A 140 -15.58 1.46 12.29
C THR A 140 -14.07 1.38 12.29
N LEU A 141 -13.52 0.24 11.85
CA LEU A 141 -12.08 0.05 11.72
C LEU A 141 -11.51 0.98 10.65
N LEU A 142 -12.13 1.02 9.47
CA LEU A 142 -11.71 1.90 8.38
C LEU A 142 -11.67 3.36 8.82
N HIS A 143 -12.75 3.84 9.48
CA HIS A 143 -12.81 5.21 10.00
C HIS A 143 -11.68 5.48 11.01
N THR A 144 -11.39 4.52 11.89
CA THR A 144 -10.33 4.66 12.89
C THR A 144 -8.94 4.69 12.27
N LEU A 145 -8.69 3.86 11.25
CA LEU A 145 -7.44 3.87 10.48
C LEU A 145 -7.25 5.19 9.74
N ARG A 146 -8.28 5.69 9.04
CA ARG A 146 -8.27 7.00 8.37
C ARG A 146 -7.96 8.15 9.34
N ALA A 147 -8.62 8.14 10.49
CA ALA A 147 -8.41 9.16 11.52
C ALA A 147 -6.99 9.11 12.12
N SER A 148 -6.36 7.94 12.13
CA SER A 148 -5.01 7.74 12.65
C SER A 148 -3.91 7.97 11.61
N ALA A 149 -4.23 7.87 10.33
CA ALA A 149 -3.26 8.04 9.25
C ALA A 149 -2.84 9.50 9.10
N GLU A 150 -1.55 9.74 8.84
CA GLU A 150 -1.02 11.08 8.55
C GLU A 150 -1.32 11.49 7.10
N VAL A 151 -1.34 10.53 6.19
CA VAL A 151 -1.64 10.72 4.77
C VAL A 151 -2.73 9.76 4.35
N VAL A 152 -3.79 10.26 3.71
CA VAL A 152 -4.87 9.47 3.11
C VAL A 152 -5.03 9.89 1.66
N LEU A 153 -4.81 8.92 0.77
CA LEU A 153 -5.01 9.03 -0.67
C LEU A 153 -6.21 8.17 -1.05
N ASP A 154 -7.24 8.81 -1.57
CA ASP A 154 -8.42 8.15 -2.13
C ASP A 154 -8.19 7.97 -3.64
N LEU A 155 -8.21 6.72 -4.08
CA LEU A 155 -8.02 6.36 -5.47
C LEU A 155 -9.37 6.08 -6.11
N ASP A 156 -9.64 6.78 -7.19
CA ASP A 156 -10.87 6.64 -7.94
C ASP A 156 -10.58 6.40 -9.43
N ASN A 157 -11.52 5.75 -10.10
CA ASN A 157 -11.50 5.61 -11.54
C ASN A 157 -12.90 5.88 -12.11
N ALA A 158 -12.93 6.51 -13.28
CA ALA A 158 -14.16 6.79 -14.00
C ALA A 158 -13.99 6.44 -15.48
N MET A 159 -15.05 5.95 -16.11
CA MET A 159 -15.10 5.76 -17.55
C MET A 159 -15.52 7.08 -18.20
N ILE A 160 -14.63 7.70 -18.93
CA ILE A 160 -14.88 8.98 -19.63
C ILE A 160 -14.48 8.81 -21.09
N GLY A 161 -15.44 8.99 -22.00
CA GLY A 161 -15.17 8.86 -23.44
C GLY A 161 -14.68 7.48 -23.89
N GLY A 162 -15.02 6.40 -23.16
CA GLY A 162 -14.56 5.04 -23.44
C GLY A 162 -13.19 4.70 -22.86
N GLU A 163 -12.54 5.63 -22.16
CA GLU A 163 -11.26 5.43 -21.50
C GLU A 163 -11.40 5.44 -19.98
N ILE A 164 -10.60 4.61 -19.30
CA ILE A 164 -10.52 4.63 -17.84
C ILE A 164 -9.60 5.78 -17.43
N LYS A 165 -10.19 6.81 -16.82
CA LYS A 165 -9.45 7.89 -16.17
C LYS A 165 -9.27 7.55 -14.68
N ARG A 166 -8.04 7.64 -14.20
CA ARG A 166 -7.69 7.38 -12.81
C ARG A 166 -7.32 8.68 -12.12
N ASN A 167 -7.75 8.81 -10.88
CA ASN A 167 -7.48 10.00 -10.09
C ASN A 167 -7.03 9.62 -8.67
N ILE A 168 -6.11 10.41 -8.12
CA ILE A 168 -5.72 10.38 -6.72
C ILE A 168 -6.31 11.62 -6.08
N ILE A 169 -7.12 11.45 -5.04
CA ILE A 169 -7.65 12.55 -4.24
C ILE A 169 -6.94 12.53 -2.90
N ILE A 170 -6.25 13.61 -2.56
CA ILE A 170 -5.55 13.75 -1.29
C ILE A 170 -6.54 14.31 -0.27
N THR A 171 -7.12 13.44 0.55
CA THR A 171 -8.13 13.83 1.56
C THR A 171 -7.53 14.16 2.92
N ARG A 172 -6.30 13.73 3.15
CA ARG A 172 -5.53 14.07 4.37
C ARG A 172 -4.05 14.07 4.05
N PHE A 173 -3.35 15.10 4.50
CA PHE A 173 -1.90 15.18 4.47
C PHE A 173 -1.42 16.05 5.62
N LEU A 174 -1.01 15.43 6.72
CA LEU A 174 -0.47 16.15 7.86
C LEU A 174 0.99 16.53 7.60
N ARG A 175 1.38 17.69 8.10
CA ARG A 175 2.78 18.18 8.03
C ARG A 175 3.32 18.35 6.62
N ALA A 176 2.46 18.74 5.68
CA ALA A 176 2.90 19.09 4.34
C ALA A 176 3.83 20.32 4.39
N ALA A 177 4.94 20.25 3.65
CA ALA A 177 5.93 21.34 3.59
C ALA A 177 5.49 22.53 2.71
N GLY A 178 4.34 22.43 2.03
CA GLY A 178 3.82 23.48 1.14
C GLY A 178 2.39 23.16 0.65
N PRO A 179 1.88 23.95 -0.30
CA PRO A 179 0.57 23.70 -0.92
C PRO A 179 0.52 22.32 -1.55
N ILE A 180 -0.61 21.63 -1.36
CA ILE A 180 -0.84 20.30 -1.93
C ILE A 180 -1.88 20.41 -3.02
N GLN A 181 -1.59 19.83 -4.19
CA GLN A 181 -2.61 19.59 -5.20
C GLN A 181 -3.52 18.47 -4.68
N THR A 182 -4.80 18.77 -4.52
CA THR A 182 -5.77 17.84 -3.90
C THR A 182 -6.25 16.74 -4.85
N SER A 183 -6.07 16.88 -6.15
CA SER A 183 -6.48 15.92 -7.16
C SER A 183 -5.40 15.78 -8.23
N ILE A 184 -5.02 14.54 -8.54
CA ILE A 184 -3.97 14.21 -9.50
C ILE A 184 -4.48 13.13 -10.44
N GLY A 185 -4.70 13.47 -11.72
CA GLY A 185 -4.93 12.49 -12.78
C GLY A 185 -3.66 11.70 -13.09
N TRP A 186 -3.80 10.41 -13.36
CA TRP A 186 -2.65 9.55 -13.61
C TRP A 186 -2.95 8.35 -14.49
N ARG A 187 -1.90 7.79 -15.10
CA ARG A 187 -1.92 6.54 -15.81
C ARG A 187 -0.60 5.79 -15.62
N VAL A 188 -0.58 4.53 -16.00
CA VAL A 188 0.64 3.72 -16.06
C VAL A 188 0.91 3.34 -17.50
N GLU A 189 2.15 3.51 -17.93
CA GLU A 189 2.61 3.03 -19.22
C GLU A 189 3.68 1.94 -19.05
N PRO A 190 3.62 0.86 -19.83
CA PRO A 190 4.61 -0.21 -19.78
C PRO A 190 6.03 0.33 -19.93
N GLY A 191 6.95 -0.11 -19.07
CA GLY A 191 8.35 0.31 -19.07
C GLY A 191 8.64 1.75 -18.63
N MET A 192 7.60 2.61 -18.52
CA MET A 192 7.73 3.99 -18.05
C MET A 192 7.15 4.21 -16.65
N GLY A 193 6.25 3.33 -16.23
CA GLY A 193 5.61 3.39 -14.92
C GLY A 193 4.53 4.45 -14.79
N PHE A 194 4.47 5.08 -13.64
CA PHE A 194 3.47 6.11 -13.29
C PHE A 194 3.73 7.43 -14.03
N ILE A 195 2.72 7.93 -14.70
CA ILE A 195 2.73 9.23 -15.40
C ILE A 195 1.57 10.07 -14.90
N VAL A 196 1.84 11.35 -14.58
CA VAL A 196 0.79 12.32 -14.27
C VAL A 196 0.05 12.68 -15.54
N ASP A 197 -1.26 12.58 -15.52
CA ASP A 197 -2.13 12.97 -16.63
C ASP A 197 -2.61 14.41 -16.43
N ILE A 198 -1.98 15.33 -17.14
CA ILE A 198 -2.27 16.78 -17.05
C ILE A 198 -3.66 17.11 -17.63
N THR A 199 -4.23 16.25 -18.47
CA THR A 199 -5.54 16.48 -19.12
C THR A 199 -6.73 16.14 -18.21
N ALA A 200 -6.51 15.50 -17.09
CA ALA A 200 -7.57 15.11 -16.15
C ALA A 200 -7.95 16.21 -15.13
N VAL A 201 -7.36 17.41 -15.24
CA VAL A 201 -7.52 18.52 -14.27
C VAL A 201 -8.38 19.66 -14.89
N SER A 202 -9.43 19.30 -15.63
CA SER A 202 -10.37 20.30 -16.19
C SER A 202 -11.75 20.09 -15.62
#